data_8907877b8fcb5b470ac7df52ecf80b21
#
_entry.id   8907877b8fcb5b470ac7df52ecf80b21
#
_cell.length_a   1.000
_cell.length_b   1.000
_cell.length_c   1.000
_cell.angle_alpha   90.00
_cell.angle_beta   90.00
_cell.angle_gamma   90.00
#
_symmetry.space_group_name_H-M   'P 1'
#
loop_
_entity.id
_entity.type
_entity.pdbx_description
1 polymer ?
#
loop_
_entity_poly.entity_id
_entity_poly.type
_entity_poly.pdbx_seq_one_letter_code
_entity_poly.pdbx_strand_id
1 'polypeptide(L)'
;MPFHLLVVDDEAHNRKLLRMVLRHGDYRFSEAENGDQAIELIRKEKIDLILLDLMMPTPNGFDVLSAVKREERTRDIPVIVASASTAPDDVERSLTLGAVDYFMKPLSEWDIRFQLPIKVRNAIAITQASEERLRAERMKAVSAMAVALNHEINNPLQVIQGNAQLLHVHPGLPTETREKVARIRAATETIAGLTHRIAALRDIVTVEYPAGNRQTVPMVNFKASEELKNASAAGAEGGAVRSPASGRASPGSES
;
A
#
# COMPACT_ATOMS: atom_id res chain seq x y z
N MET A 1 4.19 11.69 -6.11
CA MET A 1 5.08 12.42 -5.15
C MET A 1 6.48 11.86 -5.32
N PRO A 2 7.54 12.69 -5.24
CA PRO A 2 8.91 12.22 -5.34
C PRO A 2 9.26 11.25 -4.21
N PHE A 3 10.09 10.25 -4.51
CA PHE A 3 10.61 9.33 -3.49
C PHE A 3 11.58 10.04 -2.56
N HIS A 4 11.53 9.70 -1.29
CA HIS A 4 12.34 10.32 -0.27
C HIS A 4 13.57 9.48 0.05
N LEU A 5 14.74 9.97 -0.34
CA LEU A 5 16.03 9.34 -0.09
C LEU A 5 16.72 10.01 1.11
N LEU A 6 17.21 9.21 2.04
CA LEU A 6 18.07 9.66 3.12
C LEU A 6 19.53 9.32 2.76
N VAL A 7 20.39 10.32 2.74
CA VAL A 7 21.83 10.17 2.52
C VAL A 7 22.54 10.35 3.86
N VAL A 8 23.21 9.32 4.33
CA VAL A 8 23.92 9.27 5.62
C VAL A 8 25.42 9.07 5.38
N ASP A 9 26.21 10.07 5.68
CA ASP A 9 27.65 10.10 5.46
C ASP A 9 28.24 11.26 6.27
N ASP A 10 29.32 11.08 6.98
CA ASP A 10 29.91 12.17 7.78
C ASP A 10 30.59 13.24 6.89
N GLU A 11 31.03 12.87 5.70
CA GLU A 11 31.65 13.79 4.74
C GLU A 11 30.59 14.52 3.88
N ALA A 12 30.50 15.84 4.02
CA ALA A 12 29.58 16.68 3.23
C ALA A 12 29.80 16.55 1.71
N HIS A 13 31.07 16.29 1.27
CA HIS A 13 31.39 16.09 -0.13
C HIS A 13 30.70 14.85 -0.71
N ASN A 14 30.72 13.74 0.01
CA ASN A 14 30.08 12.49 -0.39
C ASN A 14 28.56 12.66 -0.48
N ARG A 15 27.92 13.30 0.51
CA ARG A 15 26.48 13.59 0.49
C ARG A 15 26.10 14.41 -0.75
N LYS A 16 26.87 15.47 -1.04
CA LYS A 16 26.67 16.30 -2.24
C LYS A 16 26.83 15.51 -3.53
N LEU A 17 27.85 14.62 -3.62
CA LEU A 17 28.10 13.77 -4.79
C LEU A 17 26.91 12.84 -5.05
N LEU A 18 26.45 12.10 -4.04
CA LEU A 18 25.33 11.17 -4.16
C LEU A 18 24.04 11.88 -4.62
N ARG A 19 23.73 13.04 -4.04
CA ARG A 19 22.61 13.88 -4.49
C ARG A 19 22.75 14.34 -5.94
N MET A 20 23.93 14.77 -6.33
CA MET A 20 24.18 15.23 -7.71
C MET A 20 24.03 14.10 -8.72
N VAL A 21 24.47 12.89 -8.39
CA VAL A 21 24.32 11.70 -9.22
C VAL A 21 22.86 11.33 -9.42
N LEU A 22 22.06 11.41 -8.37
CA LEU A 22 20.65 10.99 -8.36
C LEU A 22 19.68 12.12 -8.71
N ARG A 23 20.15 13.33 -9.01
CA ARG A 23 19.30 14.52 -9.25
C ARG A 23 18.32 14.41 -10.42
N HIS A 24 18.57 13.50 -11.36
CA HIS A 24 17.72 13.31 -12.54
C HIS A 24 16.54 12.36 -12.29
N GLY A 25 16.47 11.72 -11.13
CA GLY A 25 15.32 10.94 -10.70
C GLY A 25 14.27 11.82 -10.03
N ASP A 26 13.06 11.32 -9.88
CA ASP A 26 11.99 11.98 -9.11
C ASP A 26 12.21 11.71 -7.61
N TYR A 27 13.25 12.35 -7.04
CA TYR A 27 13.70 12.17 -5.65
C TYR A 27 13.73 13.48 -4.89
N ARG A 28 13.32 13.44 -3.63
CA ARG A 28 13.67 14.42 -2.61
C ARG A 28 14.70 13.82 -1.66
N PHE A 29 15.50 14.66 -1.04
CA PHE A 29 16.62 14.22 -0.21
C PHE A 29 16.55 14.82 1.18
N SER A 30 16.82 13.98 2.20
CA SER A 30 17.29 14.40 3.52
C SER A 30 18.72 13.92 3.71
N GLU A 31 19.48 14.64 4.51
CA GLU A 31 20.89 14.36 4.79
C GLU A 31 21.10 14.18 6.29
N ALA A 32 21.94 13.24 6.67
CA ALA A 32 22.44 13.05 8.01
C ALA A 32 23.97 12.95 7.98
N GLU A 33 24.63 13.61 8.91
CA GLU A 33 26.09 13.59 9.04
C GLU A 33 26.60 12.59 10.09
N ASN A 34 25.69 11.93 10.78
CA ASN A 34 25.99 10.88 11.77
C ASN A 34 24.80 9.97 12.01
N GLY A 35 25.02 8.89 12.77
CA GLY A 35 24.00 7.89 13.05
C GLY A 35 22.81 8.41 13.85
N ASP A 36 23.01 9.31 14.80
CA ASP A 36 21.92 9.86 15.64
C ASP A 36 20.95 10.68 14.80
N GLN A 37 21.47 11.58 13.95
CA GLN A 37 20.64 12.34 13.00
C GLN A 37 19.89 11.43 12.03
N ALA A 38 20.56 10.36 11.54
CA ALA A 38 19.91 9.40 10.65
C ALA A 38 18.71 8.74 11.33
N ILE A 39 18.89 8.23 12.56
CA ILE A 39 17.83 7.57 13.32
C ILE A 39 16.69 8.56 13.64
N GLU A 40 17.01 9.81 13.96
CA GLU A 40 16.01 10.84 14.23
C GLU A 40 15.16 11.13 12.98
N LEU A 41 15.79 11.31 11.80
CA LEU A 41 15.09 11.53 10.53
C LEU A 41 14.21 10.35 10.13
N ILE A 42 14.69 9.12 10.28
CA ILE A 42 13.93 7.90 9.96
C ILE A 42 12.67 7.78 10.85
N ARG A 43 12.71 8.26 12.09
CA ARG A 43 11.55 8.27 12.98
C ARG A 43 10.54 9.36 12.65
N LYS A 44 11.00 10.52 12.17
CA LYS A 44 10.18 11.69 11.89
C LYS A 44 9.58 11.71 10.48
N GLU A 45 10.28 11.16 9.52
CA GLU A 45 9.95 11.28 8.10
C GLU A 45 9.73 9.91 7.48
N LYS A 46 8.85 9.85 6.47
CA LYS A 46 8.74 8.66 5.65
C LYS A 46 9.89 8.62 4.67
N ILE A 47 10.84 7.70 4.86
CA ILE A 47 12.00 7.46 3.99
C ILE A 47 11.69 6.26 3.11
N ASP A 48 11.96 6.38 1.81
CA ASP A 48 11.73 5.32 0.82
C ASP A 48 13.01 4.53 0.49
N LEU A 49 14.20 5.10 0.75
CA LEU A 49 15.50 4.44 0.61
C LEU A 49 16.58 5.17 1.41
N ILE A 50 17.54 4.43 1.95
CA ILE A 50 18.70 4.96 2.68
C ILE A 50 19.98 4.63 1.90
N LEU A 51 20.80 5.66 1.62
CA LEU A 51 22.19 5.53 1.21
C LEU A 51 23.06 5.74 2.45
N LEU A 52 23.81 4.74 2.86
CA LEU A 52 24.46 4.70 4.18
C LEU A 52 25.96 4.44 4.06
N ASP A 53 26.77 5.34 4.62
CA ASP A 53 28.18 5.02 4.90
C ASP A 53 28.30 4.21 6.21
N LEU A 54 29.17 3.21 6.19
CA LEU A 54 29.47 2.42 7.40
C LEU A 54 30.55 3.08 8.27
N MET A 55 31.47 3.80 7.63
CA MET A 55 32.68 4.32 8.26
C MET A 55 32.48 5.74 8.79
N MET A 56 31.57 5.87 9.76
CA MET A 56 31.27 7.13 10.45
C MET A 56 31.65 7.01 11.94
N PRO A 57 31.85 8.13 12.66
CA PRO A 57 31.93 8.13 14.13
C PRO A 57 30.69 7.48 14.78
N THR A 58 30.86 6.94 15.98
CA THR A 58 29.76 6.27 16.72
C THR A 58 28.61 7.23 17.05
N PRO A 59 27.33 6.87 16.76
CA PRO A 59 26.88 5.59 16.18
C PRO A 59 27.32 5.45 14.72
N ASN A 60 28.03 4.34 14.42
CA ASN A 60 28.53 4.05 13.08
C ASN A 60 27.41 3.51 12.17
N GLY A 61 27.71 3.33 10.86
CA GLY A 61 26.71 2.86 9.91
C GLY A 61 26.17 1.47 10.19
N PHE A 62 26.94 0.57 10.80
CA PHE A 62 26.42 -0.74 11.23
C PHE A 62 25.36 -0.62 12.34
N ASP A 63 25.56 0.33 13.26
CA ASP A 63 24.59 0.59 14.32
C ASP A 63 23.29 1.12 13.72
N VAL A 64 23.37 2.06 12.77
CA VAL A 64 22.23 2.59 12.01
C VAL A 64 21.51 1.48 11.24
N LEU A 65 22.26 0.67 10.47
CA LEU A 65 21.68 -0.44 9.69
C LEU A 65 20.95 -1.43 10.61
N SER A 66 21.59 -1.81 11.70
CA SER A 66 20.99 -2.71 12.69
C SER A 66 19.72 -2.13 13.33
N ALA A 67 19.73 -0.83 13.68
CA ALA A 67 18.56 -0.17 14.23
C ALA A 67 17.39 -0.15 13.22
N VAL A 68 17.66 0.24 11.97
CA VAL A 68 16.66 0.26 10.89
C VAL A 68 16.04 -1.12 10.67
N LYS A 69 16.84 -2.18 10.66
CA LYS A 69 16.38 -3.53 10.33
C LYS A 69 15.71 -4.26 11.50
N ARG A 70 15.92 -3.81 12.73
CA ARG A 70 15.25 -4.37 13.93
C ARG A 70 13.88 -3.80 14.20
N GLU A 71 13.63 -2.55 13.83
CA GLU A 71 12.36 -1.88 14.08
C GLU A 71 11.32 -2.25 13.00
N GLU A 72 10.14 -2.73 13.40
CA GLU A 72 9.08 -3.20 12.49
C GLU A 72 8.64 -2.14 11.47
N ARG A 73 8.66 -0.87 11.87
CA ARG A 73 8.24 0.26 11.02
C ARG A 73 9.24 0.62 9.93
N THR A 74 10.51 0.24 10.08
CA THR A 74 11.62 0.68 9.23
C THR A 74 12.37 -0.45 8.56
N ARG A 75 12.20 -1.70 9.01
CA ARG A 75 12.93 -2.88 8.51
C ARG A 75 12.80 -3.09 7.00
N ASP A 76 11.67 -2.69 6.43
CA ASP A 76 11.39 -2.86 5.00
C ASP A 76 11.98 -1.73 4.14
N ILE A 77 12.49 -0.64 4.75
CA ILE A 77 13.21 0.42 4.02
C ILE A 77 14.47 -0.18 3.42
N PRO A 78 14.66 -0.12 2.09
CA PRO A 78 15.88 -0.59 1.44
C PRO A 78 17.07 0.29 1.84
N VAL A 79 18.18 -0.35 2.24
CA VAL A 79 19.42 0.31 2.58
C VAL A 79 20.50 -0.13 1.59
N ILE A 80 21.08 0.83 0.87
CA ILE A 80 22.24 0.63 0.02
C ILE A 80 23.43 1.22 0.77
N VAL A 81 24.45 0.39 0.98
CA VAL A 81 25.68 0.82 1.64
C VAL A 81 26.65 1.40 0.60
N ALA A 82 27.26 2.54 0.93
CA ALA A 82 28.36 3.13 0.14
C ALA A 82 29.51 3.48 1.10
N SER A 83 30.52 2.62 1.19
CA SER A 83 31.56 2.71 2.21
C SER A 83 32.96 2.55 1.67
N ALA A 84 33.95 3.14 2.37
CA ALA A 84 35.37 3.00 2.07
C ALA A 84 35.96 1.66 2.54
N SER A 85 35.23 0.87 3.34
CA SER A 85 35.71 -0.45 3.76
C SER A 85 35.79 -1.41 2.57
N THR A 86 36.97 -1.99 2.39
CA THR A 86 37.22 -3.04 1.40
C THR A 86 37.29 -4.44 2.03
N ALA A 87 37.08 -4.53 3.35
CA ALA A 87 37.12 -5.79 4.07
C ALA A 87 35.94 -6.69 3.65
N PRO A 88 36.17 -7.91 3.16
CA PRO A 88 35.11 -8.84 2.79
C PRO A 88 34.11 -9.07 3.92
N ASP A 89 34.60 -9.11 5.16
CA ASP A 89 33.78 -9.31 6.36
C ASP A 89 32.76 -8.16 6.57
N ASP A 90 33.11 -6.91 6.26
CA ASP A 90 32.22 -5.77 6.37
C ASP A 90 31.11 -5.81 5.29
N VAL A 91 31.46 -6.24 4.08
CA VAL A 91 30.50 -6.44 2.99
C VAL A 91 29.53 -7.54 3.38
N GLU A 92 30.03 -8.71 3.77
CA GLU A 92 29.20 -9.85 4.20
C GLU A 92 28.30 -9.49 5.39
N ARG A 93 28.88 -8.84 6.40
CA ARG A 93 28.13 -8.39 7.57
C ARG A 93 27.01 -7.43 7.22
N SER A 94 27.25 -6.45 6.33
CA SER A 94 26.24 -5.49 5.94
C SER A 94 25.08 -6.14 5.19
N LEU A 95 25.36 -7.06 4.27
CA LEU A 95 24.33 -7.82 3.54
C LEU A 95 23.56 -8.76 4.47
N THR A 96 24.25 -9.43 5.40
CA THR A 96 23.62 -10.28 6.43
C THR A 96 22.70 -9.48 7.36
N LEU A 97 23.07 -8.24 7.68
CA LEU A 97 22.23 -7.32 8.46
C LEU A 97 21.03 -6.79 7.66
N GLY A 98 20.94 -7.06 6.35
CA GLY A 98 19.80 -6.72 5.51
C GLY A 98 20.00 -5.51 4.60
N ALA A 99 21.24 -5.08 4.36
CA ALA A 99 21.51 -4.16 3.25
C ALA A 99 21.14 -4.85 1.93
N VAL A 100 20.50 -4.11 1.02
CA VAL A 100 20.09 -4.66 -0.30
C VAL A 100 21.20 -4.62 -1.32
N ASP A 101 22.21 -3.76 -1.11
CA ASP A 101 23.36 -3.64 -1.99
C ASP A 101 24.53 -2.93 -1.30
N TYR A 102 25.72 -3.02 -1.92
CA TYR A 102 26.95 -2.42 -1.43
C TYR A 102 27.73 -1.77 -2.57
N PHE A 103 28.29 -0.57 -2.32
CA PHE A 103 29.25 0.12 -3.17
C PHE A 103 30.54 0.42 -2.41
N MET A 104 31.68 0.17 -3.05
CA MET A 104 32.98 0.61 -2.52
C MET A 104 33.28 2.04 -2.94
N LYS A 105 33.71 2.87 -2.00
CA LYS A 105 34.27 4.19 -2.27
C LYS A 105 35.79 4.08 -2.59
N PRO A 106 36.36 4.93 -3.47
CA PRO A 106 35.66 5.95 -4.25
C PRO A 106 34.79 5.33 -5.34
N LEU A 107 33.59 5.91 -5.57
CA LEU A 107 32.70 5.45 -6.63
C LEU A 107 33.38 5.69 -7.99
N SER A 108 33.43 4.66 -8.83
CA SER A 108 33.93 4.77 -10.20
C SER A 108 32.97 5.60 -11.06
N GLU A 109 33.46 6.09 -12.21
CA GLU A 109 32.61 6.79 -13.19
C GLU A 109 31.43 5.90 -13.64
N TRP A 110 31.65 4.59 -13.75
CA TRP A 110 30.63 3.60 -14.07
C TRP A 110 29.57 3.49 -12.97
N ASP A 111 30.01 3.47 -11.70
CA ASP A 111 29.08 3.42 -10.56
C ASP A 111 28.21 4.67 -10.53
N ILE A 112 28.79 5.85 -10.71
CA ILE A 112 28.11 7.12 -10.70
C ILE A 112 27.10 7.23 -11.84
N ARG A 113 27.49 6.87 -13.07
CA ARG A 113 26.66 7.07 -14.26
C ARG A 113 25.57 6.03 -14.43
N PHE A 114 25.84 4.79 -14.04
CA PHE A 114 24.97 3.67 -14.40
C PHE A 114 24.50 2.85 -13.20
N GLN A 115 25.42 2.35 -12.38
CA GLN A 115 25.04 1.37 -11.36
C GLN A 115 24.19 1.96 -10.25
N LEU A 116 24.62 3.06 -9.63
CA LEU A 116 23.91 3.66 -8.48
C LEU A 116 22.48 4.11 -8.84
N PRO A 117 22.26 4.86 -9.94
CA PRO A 117 20.89 5.23 -10.34
C PRO A 117 19.99 4.01 -10.62
N ILE A 118 20.53 2.97 -11.26
CA ILE A 118 19.79 1.75 -11.57
C ILE A 118 19.44 0.99 -10.28
N LYS A 119 20.41 0.79 -9.39
CA LYS A 119 20.21 0.04 -8.14
C LYS A 119 19.24 0.76 -7.18
N VAL A 120 19.35 2.08 -7.08
CA VAL A 120 18.39 2.89 -6.29
C VAL A 120 16.96 2.71 -6.82
N ARG A 121 16.77 2.86 -8.13
CA ARG A 121 15.46 2.67 -8.76
C ARG A 121 14.92 1.26 -8.56
N ASN A 122 15.76 0.26 -8.75
CA ASN A 122 15.35 -1.15 -8.60
C ASN A 122 15.00 -1.49 -7.14
N ALA A 123 15.79 -1.00 -6.17
CA ALA A 123 15.51 -1.21 -4.76
C ALA A 123 14.13 -0.63 -4.37
N ILE A 124 13.84 0.60 -4.79
CA ILE A 124 12.53 1.23 -4.57
C ILE A 124 11.41 0.44 -5.25
N ALA A 125 11.59 0.04 -6.51
CA ALA A 125 10.58 -0.68 -7.27
C ALA A 125 10.25 -2.06 -6.65
N ILE A 126 11.25 -2.78 -6.16
CA ILE A 126 11.06 -4.08 -5.49
C ILE A 126 10.27 -3.90 -4.20
N THR A 127 10.62 -2.89 -3.39
CA THR A 127 9.90 -2.61 -2.13
C THR A 127 8.44 -2.27 -2.40
N GLN A 128 8.18 -1.39 -3.39
CA GLN A 128 6.80 -1.04 -3.77
C GLN A 128 5.99 -2.24 -4.27
N ALA A 129 6.58 -3.04 -5.16
CA ALA A 129 5.91 -4.25 -5.66
C ALA A 129 5.57 -5.23 -4.52
N SER A 130 6.45 -5.35 -3.51
CA SER A 130 6.20 -6.16 -2.33
C SER A 130 5.06 -5.62 -1.47
N GLU A 131 5.03 -4.30 -1.21
CA GLU A 131 3.95 -3.64 -0.48
C GLU A 131 2.60 -3.78 -1.18
N GLU A 132 2.57 -3.54 -2.50
CA GLU A 132 1.36 -3.69 -3.32
C GLU A 132 0.84 -5.13 -3.30
N ARG A 133 1.74 -6.11 -3.43
CA ARG A 133 1.39 -7.53 -3.35
C ARG A 133 0.78 -7.88 -2.00
N LEU A 134 1.42 -7.47 -0.90
CA LEU A 134 0.91 -7.73 0.45
C LEU A 134 -0.44 -7.07 0.68
N ARG A 135 -0.62 -5.83 0.18
CA ARG A 135 -1.90 -5.13 0.23
C ARG A 135 -2.99 -5.88 -0.55
N ALA A 136 -2.66 -6.36 -1.75
CA ALA A 136 -3.58 -7.14 -2.57
C ALA A 136 -3.95 -8.49 -1.92
N GLU A 137 -2.99 -9.18 -1.30
CA GLU A 137 -3.24 -10.43 -0.56
C GLU A 137 -4.13 -10.21 0.66
N ARG A 138 -3.87 -9.16 1.45
CA ARG A 138 -4.74 -8.77 2.58
C ARG A 138 -6.17 -8.46 2.11
N MET A 139 -6.30 -7.73 1.01
CA MET A 139 -7.61 -7.40 0.45
C MET A 139 -8.37 -8.64 -0.01
N LYS A 140 -7.69 -9.61 -0.66
CA LYS A 140 -8.29 -10.91 -1.03
C LYS A 140 -8.78 -11.68 0.19
N ALA A 141 -8.00 -11.72 1.26
CA ALA A 141 -8.39 -12.40 2.50
C ALA A 141 -9.63 -11.75 3.14
N VAL A 142 -9.68 -10.42 3.23
CA VAL A 142 -10.85 -9.68 3.74
C VAL A 142 -12.08 -9.93 2.89
N SER A 143 -11.95 -9.91 1.56
CA SER A 143 -13.05 -10.19 0.63
C SER A 143 -13.58 -11.62 0.78
N ALA A 144 -12.70 -12.60 0.88
CA ALA A 144 -13.10 -14.00 1.09
C ALA A 144 -13.84 -14.18 2.43
N MET A 145 -13.38 -13.53 3.50
CA MET A 145 -14.03 -13.54 4.80
C MET A 145 -15.42 -12.89 4.75
N ALA A 146 -15.56 -11.76 4.05
CA ALA A 146 -16.84 -11.10 3.86
C ALA A 146 -17.87 -11.99 3.13
N VAL A 147 -17.44 -12.73 2.11
CA VAL A 147 -18.30 -13.69 1.40
C VAL A 147 -18.73 -14.84 2.31
N ALA A 148 -17.80 -15.43 3.08
CA ALA A 148 -18.12 -16.51 4.01
C ALA A 148 -19.12 -16.06 5.09
N LEU A 149 -18.87 -14.91 5.72
CA LEU A 149 -19.78 -14.33 6.72
C LEU A 149 -21.16 -14.07 6.13
N ASN A 150 -21.24 -13.58 4.88
CA ASN A 150 -22.51 -13.37 4.21
C ASN A 150 -23.34 -14.66 4.11
N HIS A 151 -22.71 -15.77 3.73
CA HIS A 151 -23.38 -17.07 3.68
C HIS A 151 -23.84 -17.54 5.07
N GLU A 152 -22.99 -17.43 6.08
CA GLU A 152 -23.31 -17.84 7.45
C GLU A 152 -24.43 -16.99 8.08
N ILE A 153 -24.52 -15.70 7.77
CA ILE A 153 -25.58 -14.82 8.25
C ILE A 153 -26.88 -15.03 7.49
N ASN A 154 -26.81 -15.23 6.17
CA ASN A 154 -28.01 -15.40 5.35
C ASN A 154 -28.75 -16.71 5.64
N ASN A 155 -28.05 -17.78 6.05
CA ASN A 155 -28.68 -19.04 6.41
C ASN A 155 -29.70 -18.91 7.54
N PRO A 156 -29.37 -18.38 8.74
CA PRO A 156 -30.36 -18.18 9.79
C PRO A 156 -31.41 -17.12 9.42
N LEU A 157 -31.06 -16.09 8.64
CA LEU A 157 -32.02 -15.10 8.17
C LEU A 157 -33.10 -15.72 7.30
N GLN A 158 -32.76 -16.65 6.39
CA GLN A 158 -33.73 -17.37 5.55
C GLN A 158 -34.70 -18.19 6.40
N VAL A 159 -34.19 -18.85 7.47
CA VAL A 159 -35.05 -19.59 8.40
C VAL A 159 -36.02 -18.65 9.13
N ILE A 160 -35.56 -17.51 9.61
CA ILE A 160 -36.38 -16.50 10.28
C ILE A 160 -37.42 -15.94 9.31
N GLN A 161 -37.05 -15.59 8.09
CA GLN A 161 -37.96 -15.09 7.06
C GLN A 161 -39.02 -16.12 6.69
N GLY A 162 -38.62 -17.39 6.50
CA GLY A 162 -39.58 -18.46 6.21
C GLY A 162 -40.62 -18.65 7.30
N ASN A 163 -40.16 -18.71 8.55
CA ASN A 163 -41.10 -18.84 9.70
C ASN A 163 -42.01 -17.61 9.85
N ALA A 164 -41.46 -16.42 9.69
CA ALA A 164 -42.24 -15.18 9.73
C ALA A 164 -43.29 -15.11 8.61
N GLN A 165 -42.96 -15.63 7.41
CA GLN A 165 -43.89 -15.71 6.31
C GLN A 165 -45.03 -16.67 6.59
N LEU A 166 -44.73 -17.88 7.11
CA LEU A 166 -45.76 -18.86 7.51
C LEU A 166 -46.69 -18.31 8.56
N LEU A 167 -46.18 -17.60 9.59
CA LEU A 167 -46.97 -16.94 10.60
C LEU A 167 -47.83 -15.82 10.00
N HIS A 168 -47.30 -15.03 9.09
CA HIS A 168 -48.02 -13.89 8.49
C HIS A 168 -49.30 -14.31 7.75
N VAL A 169 -49.27 -15.46 7.07
CA VAL A 169 -50.41 -15.99 6.31
C VAL A 169 -51.36 -16.85 7.14
N HIS A 170 -51.09 -17.05 8.43
CA HIS A 170 -51.95 -17.87 9.30
C HIS A 170 -53.32 -17.20 9.55
N PRO A 171 -54.45 -17.88 9.26
CA PRO A 171 -55.78 -17.25 9.27
C PRO A 171 -56.24 -16.72 10.63
N GLY A 172 -55.79 -17.29 11.74
CA GLY A 172 -56.21 -16.92 13.11
C GLY A 172 -55.26 -15.99 13.85
N LEU A 173 -54.27 -15.35 13.18
CA LEU A 173 -53.29 -14.54 13.88
C LEU A 173 -53.86 -13.20 14.34
N PRO A 174 -53.75 -12.83 15.65
CA PRO A 174 -54.18 -11.53 16.15
C PRO A 174 -53.46 -10.37 15.47
N THR A 175 -54.13 -9.23 15.28
CA THR A 175 -53.60 -8.06 14.56
C THR A 175 -52.27 -7.59 15.14
N GLU A 176 -52.16 -7.49 16.48
CA GLU A 176 -50.94 -7.08 17.16
C GLU A 176 -49.76 -8.01 16.85
N THR A 177 -50.02 -9.33 16.83
CA THR A 177 -48.99 -10.33 16.50
C THR A 177 -48.60 -10.26 15.03
N ARG A 178 -49.56 -9.98 14.15
CA ARG A 178 -49.28 -9.80 12.70
C ARG A 178 -48.37 -8.61 12.45
N GLU A 179 -48.56 -7.50 13.18
CA GLU A 179 -47.67 -6.34 13.10
C GLU A 179 -46.25 -6.65 13.60
N LYS A 180 -46.11 -7.43 14.69
CA LYS A 180 -44.80 -7.87 15.19
C LYS A 180 -44.07 -8.74 14.16
N VAL A 181 -44.75 -9.66 13.51
CA VAL A 181 -44.21 -10.52 12.44
C VAL A 181 -43.77 -9.68 11.24
N ALA A 182 -44.56 -8.68 10.85
CA ALA A 182 -44.18 -7.76 9.76
C ALA A 182 -42.92 -6.97 10.07
N ARG A 183 -42.72 -6.52 11.32
CA ARG A 183 -41.47 -5.86 11.75
C ARG A 183 -40.27 -6.79 11.71
N ILE A 184 -40.44 -8.07 12.12
CA ILE A 184 -39.37 -9.07 12.03
C ILE A 184 -38.96 -9.27 10.58
N ARG A 185 -39.90 -9.40 9.65
CA ARG A 185 -39.60 -9.53 8.21
C ARG A 185 -38.84 -8.34 7.69
N ALA A 186 -39.31 -7.13 7.96
CA ALA A 186 -38.61 -5.91 7.52
C ALA A 186 -37.17 -5.81 8.05
N ALA A 187 -36.96 -6.20 9.31
CA ALA A 187 -35.64 -6.22 9.92
C ALA A 187 -34.70 -7.26 9.24
N THR A 188 -35.21 -8.46 8.98
CA THR A 188 -34.40 -9.51 8.31
C THR A 188 -34.07 -9.17 6.84
N GLU A 189 -35.00 -8.53 6.12
CA GLU A 189 -34.74 -8.00 4.76
C GLU A 189 -33.66 -6.91 4.77
N THR A 190 -33.70 -6.02 5.77
CA THR A 190 -32.66 -4.98 5.94
C THR A 190 -31.30 -5.60 6.20
N ILE A 191 -31.20 -6.60 7.10
CA ILE A 191 -29.94 -7.28 7.39
C ILE A 191 -29.41 -8.02 6.14
N ALA A 192 -30.26 -8.74 5.42
CA ALA A 192 -29.89 -9.43 4.19
C ALA A 192 -29.38 -8.45 3.11
N GLY A 193 -29.99 -7.27 2.99
CA GLY A 193 -29.51 -6.22 2.11
C GLY A 193 -28.13 -5.68 2.50
N LEU A 194 -27.87 -5.50 3.81
CA LEU A 194 -26.57 -5.08 4.31
C LEU A 194 -25.46 -6.12 4.04
N THR A 195 -25.73 -7.39 4.36
CA THR A 195 -24.75 -8.46 4.13
C THR A 195 -24.43 -8.64 2.65
N HIS A 196 -25.43 -8.50 1.77
CA HIS A 196 -25.21 -8.56 0.32
C HIS A 196 -24.33 -7.39 -0.17
N ARG A 197 -24.53 -6.17 0.34
CA ARG A 197 -23.68 -5.02 0.01
C ARG A 197 -22.25 -5.22 0.49
N ILE A 198 -22.04 -5.78 1.68
CA ILE A 198 -20.69 -6.11 2.19
C ILE A 198 -19.97 -7.08 1.25
N ALA A 199 -20.64 -8.15 0.81
CA ALA A 199 -20.06 -9.14 -0.09
C ALA A 199 -19.76 -8.60 -1.50
N ALA A 200 -20.45 -7.53 -1.92
CA ALA A 200 -20.26 -6.89 -3.21
C ALA A 200 -19.15 -5.82 -3.24
N LEU A 201 -18.56 -5.46 -2.09
CA LEU A 201 -17.47 -4.49 -2.02
C LEU A 201 -16.17 -5.10 -2.58
N ARG A 202 -15.62 -4.48 -3.63
CA ARG A 202 -14.29 -4.81 -4.16
C ARG A 202 -13.19 -4.06 -3.43
N ASP A 203 -13.50 -2.82 -3.01
CA ASP A 203 -12.58 -1.94 -2.29
C ASP A 203 -13.21 -1.54 -0.96
N ILE A 204 -12.51 -1.84 0.13
CA ILE A 204 -12.97 -1.53 1.48
C ILE A 204 -12.24 -0.28 1.96
N VAL A 205 -13.00 0.81 2.16
CA VAL A 205 -12.49 2.03 2.82
C VAL A 205 -12.65 1.86 4.32
N THR A 206 -11.54 1.92 5.04
CA THR A 206 -11.54 1.92 6.50
C THR A 206 -11.37 3.34 7.02
N VAL A 207 -12.11 3.69 8.07
CA VAL A 207 -11.95 4.92 8.86
C VAL A 207 -11.62 4.56 10.29
N GLU A 208 -10.79 5.38 10.92
CA GLU A 208 -10.47 5.21 12.32
C GLU A 208 -11.62 5.74 13.19
N TYR A 209 -12.19 4.87 14.00
CA TYR A 209 -13.21 5.24 14.98
C TYR A 209 -12.60 5.28 16.38
N PRO A 210 -12.91 6.30 17.19
CA PRO A 210 -12.48 6.35 18.59
C PRO A 210 -13.15 5.22 19.38
N ALA A 211 -12.39 4.24 19.78
CA ALA A 211 -12.78 3.23 20.75
C ALA A 211 -12.24 3.67 22.10
N GLY A 212 -13.09 3.91 23.09
CA GLY A 212 -12.76 4.49 24.38
C GLY A 212 -11.32 4.21 24.89
N ASN A 213 -10.77 5.06 25.77
CA ASN A 213 -9.37 5.02 26.23
C ASN A 213 -8.28 5.46 25.23
N ARG A 214 -8.54 6.46 24.37
CA ARG A 214 -7.58 7.01 23.40
C ARG A 214 -7.06 6.02 22.34
N GLN A 215 -7.72 4.89 22.14
CA GLN A 215 -7.46 3.96 21.04
C GLN A 215 -8.42 4.20 19.89
N THR A 216 -7.93 4.16 18.65
CA THR A 216 -8.74 4.15 17.44
C THR A 216 -8.79 2.73 16.89
N VAL A 217 -9.94 2.33 16.39
CA VAL A 217 -10.14 1.03 15.75
C VAL A 217 -10.54 1.26 14.31
N PRO A 218 -9.88 0.61 13.33
CA PRO A 218 -10.27 0.73 11.94
C PRO A 218 -11.65 0.08 11.73
N MET A 219 -12.60 0.86 11.23
CA MET A 219 -13.94 0.38 10.87
C MET A 219 -14.20 0.59 9.38
N VAL A 220 -14.98 -0.31 8.77
CA VAL A 220 -15.34 -0.21 7.35
C VAL A 220 -16.33 0.92 7.13
N ASN A 221 -15.97 1.87 6.27
CA ASN A 221 -16.89 2.92 5.83
C ASN A 221 -17.65 2.45 4.58
N PHE A 222 -18.84 1.92 4.76
CA PHE A 222 -19.68 1.40 3.68
C PHE A 222 -20.04 2.46 2.65
N LYS A 223 -20.34 3.68 3.08
CA LYS A 223 -20.74 4.77 2.18
C LYS A 223 -19.60 5.19 1.25
N ALA A 224 -18.41 5.40 1.78
CA ALA A 224 -17.24 5.72 0.99
C ALA A 224 -16.80 4.57 0.07
N SER A 225 -16.97 3.32 0.52
CA SER A 225 -16.69 2.13 -0.30
C SER A 225 -17.69 1.97 -1.47
N GLU A 226 -18.97 2.34 -1.30
CA GLU A 226 -19.95 2.38 -2.38
C GLU A 226 -19.69 3.52 -3.37
N GLU A 227 -19.29 4.70 -2.89
CA GLU A 227 -18.95 5.85 -3.75
C GLU A 227 -17.73 5.54 -4.65
N LEU A 228 -16.70 4.87 -4.13
CA LEU A 228 -15.55 4.39 -4.92
C LEU A 228 -15.96 3.38 -5.99
N LYS A 229 -16.84 2.43 -5.66
CA LYS A 229 -17.35 1.45 -6.61
C LYS A 229 -18.11 2.12 -7.76
N ASN A 230 -18.96 3.11 -7.44
CA ASN A 230 -19.74 3.83 -8.44
C ASN A 230 -18.86 4.73 -9.32
N ALA A 231 -17.82 5.36 -8.76
CA ALA A 231 -16.84 6.15 -9.51
C ALA A 231 -16.00 5.27 -10.47
N SER A 232 -15.61 4.06 -10.04
CA SER A 232 -14.89 3.09 -10.88
C SER A 232 -15.76 2.56 -12.02
N ALA A 233 -17.05 2.33 -11.79
CA ALA A 233 -18.00 1.88 -12.83
C ALA A 233 -18.27 2.97 -13.87
N ALA A 234 -18.42 4.23 -13.44
CA ALA A 234 -18.63 5.37 -14.33
C ALA A 234 -17.40 5.69 -15.21
N GLY A 235 -16.19 5.42 -14.71
CA GLY A 235 -14.94 5.56 -15.49
C GLY A 235 -14.76 4.49 -16.57
N ALA A 236 -15.36 3.32 -16.41
CA ALA A 236 -15.26 2.22 -17.37
C ALA A 236 -16.21 2.39 -18.59
N GLU A 237 -17.32 3.12 -18.44
CA GLU A 237 -18.28 3.37 -19.53
C GLU A 237 -17.89 4.57 -20.45
N GLY A 238 -16.98 5.44 -20.01
CA GLY A 238 -16.53 6.63 -20.76
C GLY A 238 -15.46 6.37 -21.83
N GLY A 239 -14.94 5.13 -21.97
CA GLY A 239 -13.81 4.76 -22.83
C GLY A 239 -14.15 4.21 -24.22
N ALA A 240 -15.40 4.29 -24.69
CA ALA A 240 -15.75 3.88 -26.05
C ALA A 240 -15.25 4.92 -27.08
N VAL A 241 -14.05 4.73 -27.55
CA VAL A 241 -13.42 5.48 -28.64
C VAL A 241 -14.29 5.37 -29.89
N ARG A 242 -14.83 6.49 -30.32
CA ARG A 242 -15.40 6.64 -31.66
C ARG A 242 -14.28 6.48 -32.68
N SER A 243 -14.30 5.40 -33.45
CA SER A 243 -13.53 5.25 -34.68
C SER A 243 -13.98 6.30 -35.70
N PRO A 244 -13.08 7.02 -36.37
CA PRO A 244 -13.45 7.87 -37.49
C PRO A 244 -13.73 6.99 -38.72
N ALA A 245 -14.89 7.20 -39.29
CA ALA A 245 -15.34 6.55 -40.53
C ALA A 245 -14.35 6.82 -41.68
N SER A 246 -13.95 5.76 -42.34
CA SER A 246 -13.19 5.75 -43.57
C SER A 246 -14.02 6.35 -44.71
N GLY A 247 -13.71 7.60 -45.12
CA GLY A 247 -14.17 8.17 -46.36
C GLY A 247 -13.42 7.56 -47.55
N ARG A 248 -14.12 6.74 -48.35
CA ARG A 248 -13.69 6.35 -49.69
C ARG A 248 -13.77 7.59 -50.61
N ALA A 249 -12.68 7.92 -51.23
CA ALA A 249 -12.68 8.71 -52.47
C ALA A 249 -12.05 7.86 -53.57
N SER A 250 -12.82 7.66 -54.62
CA SER A 250 -12.45 6.96 -55.86
C SER A 250 -11.57 7.84 -56.77
N PRO A 251 -10.78 7.25 -57.67
CA PRO A 251 -9.85 8.00 -58.53
C PRO A 251 -10.55 8.53 -59.79
N GLY A 252 -10.29 9.78 -60.14
CA GLY A 252 -10.57 10.39 -61.42
C GLY A 252 -9.31 10.44 -62.26
N SER A 253 -9.42 9.94 -63.44
CA SER A 253 -8.47 9.88 -64.54
C SER A 253 -8.20 11.25 -65.20
N GLU A 254 -7.13 11.26 -66.04
CA GLU A 254 -6.77 12.20 -67.13
C GLU A 254 -5.80 13.33 -66.77
N SER A 255 -4.63 13.30 -67.29
CA SER A 255 -3.98 13.56 -68.59
C SER A 255 -2.46 13.50 -68.39
#